data_fa6a4ad0a8fc88f2672201db49610c04
#
_entry.id   fa6a4ad0a8fc88f2672201db49610c04
#
_cell.length_a   1.000
_cell.length_b   1.000
_cell.length_c   1.000
_cell.angle_alpha   90.00
_cell.angle_beta   90.00
_cell.angle_gamma   90.00
#
_symmetry.space_group_name_H-M   'P 1'
#
loop_
_entity.id
_entity.type
_entity.pdbx_description
1 polymer ?
#
loop_
_entity_poly.entity_id
_entity_poly.type
_entity_poly.pdbx_seq_one_letter_code
_entity_poly.pdbx_strand_id
1 'polypeptide(L)'
;MLDAMAFARGEHFGSAPGHVSDKTLYIAMNYRQKANEVNAEISGEISAKLLELEHKKNRIEYYVGMLDSRKAEIIRLCFFKGMTIEEAAEKLDVSAKTAQNAKKKALEDLTELFALTSNVL
;
A
#
# COMPACT_ATOMS: atom_id res chain seq x y z
N MET A 1 -3.22 2.84 -14.04
CA MET A 1 -3.41 1.72 -14.97
C MET A 1 -3.21 2.17 -16.39
N LEU A 2 -2.55 1.35 -17.15
CA LEU A 2 -2.34 1.64 -18.54
C LEU A 2 -3.64 1.60 -19.32
N ASP A 3 -3.93 2.69 -19.97
CA ASP A 3 -5.13 2.81 -20.74
C ASP A 3 -4.86 2.73 -22.23
N ALA A 4 -3.82 1.99 -22.57
CA ALA A 4 -3.43 1.82 -23.96
C ALA A 4 -4.53 1.20 -24.79
N MET A 5 -5.32 0.35 -24.17
CA MET A 5 -6.43 -0.30 -24.88
C MET A 5 -7.52 0.67 -25.25
N ALA A 6 -7.84 1.60 -24.37
CA ALA A 6 -8.84 2.62 -24.65
C ALA A 6 -8.39 3.52 -25.80
N PHE A 7 -7.12 3.84 -25.81
CA PHE A 7 -6.54 4.63 -26.88
C PHE A 7 -6.53 3.86 -28.19
N ALA A 8 -6.22 2.58 -28.13
CA ALA A 8 -6.16 1.74 -29.33
C ALA A 8 -7.53 1.46 -29.93
N ARG A 9 -8.58 1.75 -29.23
CA ARG A 9 -9.92 1.58 -29.80
C ARG A 9 -10.10 2.38 -31.06
N GLY A 10 -9.51 3.54 -31.11
CA GLY A 10 -9.50 4.30 -32.34
C GLY A 10 -10.87 4.45 -32.96
N GLU A 11 -11.82 4.97 -32.22
CA GLU A 11 -13.19 5.09 -32.69
C GLU A 11 -13.29 5.87 -33.99
N HIS A 12 -12.29 6.63 -34.28
CA HIS A 12 -12.20 7.35 -35.56
C HIS A 12 -12.09 6.41 -36.74
N PHE A 13 -11.82 5.16 -36.55
CA PHE A 13 -11.73 4.20 -37.63
C PHE A 13 -13.06 3.91 -38.26
N GLY A 14 -14.12 4.35 -37.68
CA GLY A 14 -15.43 4.17 -38.28
C GLY A 14 -15.57 4.81 -39.64
N SER A 15 -14.66 5.69 -40.02
CA SER A 15 -14.68 6.31 -41.34
C SER A 15 -14.14 5.41 -42.42
N ALA A 16 -13.48 4.31 -42.05
CA ALA A 16 -12.88 3.38 -43.02
C ALA A 16 -13.69 2.09 -43.05
N PRO A 17 -14.74 2.07 -43.85
CA PRO A 17 -15.69 0.97 -43.80
C PRO A 17 -15.06 -0.34 -44.23
N GLY A 18 -14.87 -1.18 -43.28
CA GLY A 18 -14.69 -2.57 -43.51
C GLY A 18 -13.37 -3.05 -44.04
N HIS A 19 -12.47 -2.21 -44.43
CA HIS A 19 -11.23 -2.73 -44.98
C HIS A 19 -10.02 -2.31 -44.15
N VAL A 20 -9.46 -3.27 -43.43
CA VAL A 20 -8.22 -3.11 -42.68
C VAL A 20 -7.17 -3.96 -43.37
N SER A 21 -6.02 -3.38 -43.69
CA SER A 21 -4.94 -4.14 -44.32
C SER A 21 -4.39 -5.17 -43.32
N ASP A 22 -3.85 -6.26 -43.82
CA ASP A 22 -3.24 -7.29 -42.99
C ASP A 22 -2.12 -6.75 -42.13
N LYS A 23 -1.36 -5.80 -42.69
CA LYS A 23 -0.27 -5.16 -41.95
C LYS A 23 -0.79 -4.34 -40.77
N THR A 24 -1.86 -3.58 -40.98
CA THR A 24 -2.48 -2.79 -39.93
C THR A 24 -3.04 -3.70 -38.84
N LEU A 25 -3.69 -4.78 -39.23
CA LEU A 25 -4.22 -5.75 -38.29
C LEU A 25 -3.10 -6.38 -37.47
N TYR A 26 -2.01 -6.75 -38.11
CA TYR A 26 -0.85 -7.31 -37.43
C TYR A 26 -0.26 -6.36 -36.39
N ILE A 27 -0.10 -5.09 -36.77
CA ILE A 27 0.42 -4.08 -35.87
C ILE A 27 -0.50 -3.90 -34.66
N ALA A 28 -1.82 -3.86 -34.90
CA ALA A 28 -2.80 -3.69 -33.84
C ALA A 28 -2.77 -4.86 -32.86
N MET A 29 -2.71 -6.07 -33.40
CA MET A 29 -2.65 -7.29 -32.57
C MET A 29 -1.37 -7.34 -31.75
N ASN A 30 -0.24 -7.01 -32.37
CA ASN A 30 1.05 -7.01 -31.70
C ASN A 30 1.09 -5.95 -30.59
N TYR A 31 0.51 -4.79 -30.85
CA TYR A 31 0.39 -3.73 -29.83
C TYR A 31 -0.45 -4.19 -28.65
N ARG A 32 -1.56 -4.83 -28.92
CA ARG A 32 -2.45 -5.34 -27.86
C ARG A 32 -1.75 -6.40 -27.02
N GLN A 33 -1.05 -7.30 -27.65
CA GLN A 33 -0.29 -8.32 -26.95
C GLN A 33 0.77 -7.69 -26.06
N LYS A 34 1.49 -6.72 -26.57
CA LYS A 34 2.52 -6.01 -25.81
C LYS A 34 1.93 -5.30 -24.60
N ALA A 35 0.79 -4.64 -24.79
CA ALA A 35 0.11 -3.95 -23.70
C ALA A 35 -0.33 -4.95 -22.62
N ASN A 36 -0.83 -6.11 -23.00
CA ASN A 36 -1.23 -7.16 -22.08
C ASN A 36 -0.03 -7.69 -21.27
N GLU A 37 1.10 -7.88 -21.92
CA GLU A 37 2.32 -8.32 -21.25
C GLU A 37 2.79 -7.30 -20.21
N VAL A 38 2.82 -6.02 -20.58
CA VAL A 38 3.21 -4.95 -19.68
C VAL A 38 2.24 -4.86 -18.50
N ASN A 39 0.94 -4.95 -18.75
CA ASN A 39 -0.06 -4.94 -17.68
C ASN A 39 0.10 -6.12 -16.73
N ALA A 40 0.42 -7.30 -17.26
CA ALA A 40 0.66 -8.48 -16.43
C ALA A 40 1.88 -8.29 -15.54
N GLU A 41 2.96 -7.73 -16.06
CA GLU A 41 4.16 -7.44 -15.28
C GLU A 41 3.87 -6.43 -14.18
N ILE A 42 3.18 -5.33 -14.51
CA ILE A 42 2.82 -4.30 -13.53
C ILE A 42 1.94 -4.88 -12.44
N SER A 43 0.95 -5.70 -12.81
CA SER A 43 0.08 -6.35 -11.83
C SER A 43 0.86 -7.28 -10.91
N GLY A 44 1.83 -8.01 -11.46
CA GLY A 44 2.70 -8.87 -10.67
C GLY A 44 3.56 -8.09 -9.70
N GLU A 45 4.13 -6.98 -10.14
CA GLU A 45 4.93 -6.10 -9.27
C GLU A 45 4.10 -5.48 -8.16
N ILE A 46 2.89 -5.01 -8.49
CA ILE A 46 1.98 -4.44 -7.50
C ILE A 46 1.59 -5.50 -6.48
N SER A 47 1.25 -6.70 -6.92
CA SER A 47 0.87 -7.80 -6.02
C SER A 47 2.01 -8.16 -5.07
N ALA A 48 3.25 -8.24 -5.58
CA ALA A 48 4.41 -8.53 -4.77
C ALA A 48 4.66 -7.42 -3.74
N LYS A 49 4.49 -6.16 -4.14
CA LYS A 49 4.66 -5.02 -3.25
C LYS A 49 3.60 -4.98 -2.16
N LEU A 50 2.35 -5.27 -2.52
CA LEU A 50 1.26 -5.33 -1.57
C LEU A 50 1.49 -6.43 -0.53
N LEU A 51 1.97 -7.60 -0.97
CA LEU A 51 2.28 -8.69 -0.04
C LEU A 51 3.40 -8.30 0.91
N GLU A 52 4.44 -7.64 0.41
CA GLU A 52 5.53 -7.14 1.24
C GLU A 52 5.05 -6.15 2.28
N LEU A 53 4.20 -5.20 1.87
CA LEU A 53 3.63 -4.20 2.78
C LEU A 53 2.71 -4.85 3.81
N GLU A 54 1.95 -5.85 3.41
CA GLU A 54 1.07 -6.59 4.31
C GLU A 54 1.89 -7.33 5.36
N HIS A 55 2.98 -7.96 4.98
CA HIS A 55 3.89 -8.63 5.93
C HIS A 55 4.48 -7.62 6.91
N LYS A 56 4.90 -6.45 6.44
CA LYS A 56 5.42 -5.40 7.31
C LYS A 56 4.35 -4.91 8.28
N LYS A 57 3.14 -4.71 7.80
CA LYS A 57 2.01 -4.29 8.63
C LYS A 57 1.72 -5.32 9.73
N ASN A 58 1.64 -6.59 9.36
CA ASN A 58 1.37 -7.67 10.31
C ASN A 58 2.48 -7.75 11.36
N ARG A 59 3.71 -7.55 10.97
CA ARG A 59 4.84 -7.55 11.88
C ARG A 59 4.76 -6.39 12.87
N ILE A 60 4.40 -5.20 12.39
CA ILE A 60 4.20 -4.04 13.25
C ILE A 60 3.07 -4.29 14.24
N GLU A 61 1.95 -4.82 13.78
CA GLU A 61 0.81 -5.14 14.63
C GLU A 61 1.19 -6.16 15.72
N TYR A 62 2.00 -7.15 15.37
CA TYR A 62 2.48 -8.13 16.30
C TYR A 62 3.31 -7.48 17.41
N TYR A 63 4.24 -6.60 17.04
CA TYR A 63 5.09 -5.92 18.03
C TYR A 63 4.29 -4.95 18.88
N VAL A 64 3.32 -4.26 18.28
CA VAL A 64 2.41 -3.37 19.03
C VAL A 64 1.66 -4.18 20.09
N GLY A 65 1.23 -5.41 19.74
CA GLY A 65 0.57 -6.30 20.67
C GLY A 65 1.43 -6.73 21.84
N MET A 66 2.76 -6.62 21.71
CA MET A 66 3.69 -6.95 22.79
C MET A 66 3.91 -5.80 23.78
N LEU A 67 3.45 -4.60 23.42
CA LEU A 67 3.58 -3.43 24.29
C LEU A 67 2.55 -3.48 25.43
N ASP A 68 2.79 -2.65 26.44
CA ASP A 68 1.81 -2.44 27.50
C ASP A 68 0.49 -1.96 26.88
N SER A 69 -0.61 -2.28 27.53
CA SER A 69 -1.95 -1.96 27.04
C SER A 69 -2.10 -0.50 26.64
N ARG A 70 -1.66 0.43 27.49
CA ARG A 70 -1.76 1.87 27.18
C ARG A 70 -0.89 2.27 25.99
N LYS A 71 0.33 1.77 25.94
CA LYS A 71 1.25 2.05 24.83
C LYS A 71 0.70 1.49 23.51
N ALA A 72 0.18 0.28 23.55
CA ALA A 72 -0.42 -0.35 22.39
C ALA A 72 -1.62 0.45 21.89
N GLU A 73 -2.50 0.87 22.80
CA GLU A 73 -3.67 1.66 22.43
C GLU A 73 -3.29 3.00 21.81
N ILE A 74 -2.31 3.70 22.38
CA ILE A 74 -1.91 5.00 21.86
C ILE A 74 -1.34 4.85 20.44
N ILE A 75 -0.57 3.82 20.19
CA ILE A 75 -0.02 3.56 18.87
C ILE A 75 -1.13 3.24 17.88
N ARG A 76 -2.09 2.41 18.26
CA ARG A 76 -3.21 2.07 17.39
C ARG A 76 -4.06 3.29 17.06
N LEU A 77 -4.34 4.12 18.04
CA LEU A 77 -5.15 5.32 17.82
C LEU A 77 -4.44 6.34 16.95
N CYS A 78 -3.16 6.59 17.19
CA CYS A 78 -2.42 7.61 16.46
C CYS A 78 -2.01 7.17 15.06
N PHE A 79 -1.55 5.94 14.91
CA PHE A 79 -0.97 5.49 13.64
C PHE A 79 -1.92 4.67 12.78
N PHE A 80 -2.77 3.86 13.38
CA PHE A 80 -3.70 3.02 12.61
C PHE A 80 -5.02 3.73 12.34
N LYS A 81 -5.48 4.55 13.28
CA LYS A 81 -6.73 5.29 13.13
C LYS A 81 -6.54 6.76 12.76
N GLY A 82 -5.31 7.24 12.73
CA GLY A 82 -5.00 8.58 12.29
C GLY A 82 -5.44 9.69 13.25
N MET A 83 -5.61 9.39 14.52
CA MET A 83 -6.00 10.40 15.51
C MET A 83 -4.83 11.27 15.91
N THR A 84 -5.14 12.53 16.29
CA THR A 84 -4.14 13.40 16.90
C THR A 84 -3.88 12.94 18.32
N ILE A 85 -2.79 13.45 18.91
CA ILE A 85 -2.47 13.09 20.30
C ILE A 85 -3.56 13.59 21.26
N GLU A 86 -4.15 14.74 20.99
CA GLU A 86 -5.23 15.30 21.79
C GLU A 86 -6.48 14.42 21.72
N GLU A 87 -6.84 13.97 20.53
CA GLU A 87 -7.99 13.08 20.33
C GLU A 87 -7.77 11.74 21.03
N ALA A 88 -6.57 11.20 20.91
CA ALA A 88 -6.22 9.94 21.56
C ALA A 88 -6.24 10.08 23.09
N ALA A 89 -5.71 11.18 23.60
CA ALA A 89 -5.72 11.46 25.03
C ALA A 89 -7.15 11.54 25.58
N GLU A 90 -8.02 12.21 24.84
CA GLU A 90 -9.43 12.33 25.22
C GLU A 90 -10.10 10.96 25.24
N LYS A 91 -9.86 10.14 24.23
CA LYS A 91 -10.43 8.82 24.15
C LYS A 91 -9.96 7.90 25.28
N LEU A 92 -8.69 8.03 25.69
CA LEU A 92 -8.11 7.23 26.77
C LEU A 92 -8.32 7.84 28.15
N ASP A 93 -8.95 9.01 28.21
CA ASP A 93 -9.22 9.73 29.44
C ASP A 93 -7.93 10.04 30.22
N VAL A 94 -6.93 10.53 29.52
CA VAL A 94 -5.67 10.96 30.11
C VAL A 94 -5.31 12.34 29.56
N SER A 95 -4.32 12.99 30.19
CA SER A 95 -3.86 14.27 29.70
C SER A 95 -3.08 14.10 28.39
N ALA A 96 -3.05 15.16 27.58
CA ALA A 96 -2.29 15.15 26.34
C ALA A 96 -0.80 14.87 26.59
N LYS A 97 -0.27 15.38 27.69
CA LYS A 97 1.11 15.13 28.07
C LYS A 97 1.37 13.66 28.39
N THR A 98 0.45 13.04 29.13
CA THR A 98 0.54 11.61 29.43
C THR A 98 0.48 10.76 28.16
N ALA A 99 -0.44 11.11 27.25
CA ALA A 99 -0.56 10.43 25.97
C ALA A 99 0.71 10.58 25.13
N GLN A 100 1.28 11.77 25.10
CA GLN A 100 2.49 12.03 24.34
C GLN A 100 3.68 11.27 24.91
N ASN A 101 3.82 11.23 26.21
CA ASN A 101 4.87 10.45 26.86
C ASN A 101 4.71 8.94 26.59
N ALA A 102 3.49 8.45 26.64
CA ALA A 102 3.20 7.05 26.33
C ALA A 102 3.56 6.72 24.87
N LYS A 103 3.22 7.61 23.95
CA LYS A 103 3.56 7.48 22.53
C LYS A 103 5.07 7.41 22.33
N LYS A 104 5.79 8.32 22.98
CA LYS A 104 7.24 8.36 22.89
C LYS A 104 7.88 7.06 23.38
N LYS A 105 7.47 6.61 24.55
CA LYS A 105 7.98 5.35 25.10
C LYS A 105 7.61 4.14 24.25
N ALA A 106 6.40 4.15 23.70
CA ALA A 106 5.96 3.08 22.81
C ALA A 106 6.85 2.99 21.56
N LEU A 107 7.19 4.15 20.97
CA LEU A 107 8.07 4.21 19.81
C LEU A 107 9.48 3.73 20.16
N GLU A 108 9.99 4.08 21.33
CA GLU A 108 11.29 3.60 21.80
C GLU A 108 11.27 2.08 21.95
N ASP A 109 10.23 1.53 22.58
CA ASP A 109 10.09 0.08 22.76
C ASP A 109 9.98 -0.64 21.42
N LEU A 110 9.22 -0.08 20.47
CA LEU A 110 9.11 -0.66 19.13
C LEU A 110 10.45 -0.65 18.41
N THR A 111 11.21 0.43 18.55
CA THR A 111 12.54 0.53 17.95
C THR A 111 13.46 -0.58 18.47
N GLU A 112 13.42 -0.82 19.77
CA GLU A 112 14.21 -1.90 20.37
C GLU A 112 13.77 -3.28 19.86
N LEU A 113 12.46 -3.51 19.77
CA LEU A 113 11.94 -4.78 19.27
C LEU A 113 12.37 -5.03 17.82
N PHE A 114 12.29 -4.00 16.99
CA PHE A 114 12.73 -4.14 15.61
C PHE A 114 14.24 -4.38 15.51
N ALA A 115 15.02 -3.71 16.34
CA ALA A 115 16.48 -3.90 16.36
C ALA A 115 16.84 -5.33 16.78
N LEU A 116 16.19 -5.86 17.80
CA LEU A 116 16.42 -7.21 18.26
C LEU A 116 16.08 -8.25 17.19
N THR A 117 14.97 -8.08 16.51
CA THR A 117 14.55 -9.05 15.50
C THR A 117 15.38 -8.93 14.22
N SER A 118 15.88 -7.75 13.89
CA SER A 118 16.73 -7.57 12.73
C SER A 118 18.07 -8.29 12.89
N ASN A 119 18.55 -8.42 14.12
CA ASN A 119 19.81 -9.10 14.41
C ASN A 119 19.69 -10.62 14.39
N VAL A 120 18.48 -11.13 14.48
CA VAL A 120 18.22 -12.58 14.49
C VAL A 120 18.16 -13.13 13.07
N LEU A 121 17.81 -12.30 12.11
CA LEU A 121 17.72 -12.69 10.72
C LEU A 121 19.04 -12.43 9.99
#